data_c479ad7ad166d621e1d0b121c6cfcfc5
#
_entry.id   c479ad7ad166d621e1d0b121c6cfcfc5
#
_cell.length_a   1.000
_cell.length_b   1.000
_cell.length_c   1.000
_cell.angle_alpha   90.00
_cell.angle_beta   90.00
_cell.angle_gamma   90.00
#
_symmetry.space_group_name_H-M   'P 1'
#
loop_
_entity.id
_entity.type
_entity.pdbx_description
1 polymer ?
#
loop_
_entity_poly.entity_id
_entity_poly.type
_entity_poly.pdbx_seq_one_letter_code
_entity_poly.pdbx_strand_id
1 'polypeptide(L)'
;KNNKKIKFLKPFGFFDYMKLQKSSIAVISDSGSISEEASYLSLNAISLRDTQERQEAMSEATVIMSSLEEKEFMNNLNLCIKGMSENTIILDYKKMNISEKVSRIINSYIPYIKREVFKKY
;
A
#
# COMPACT_ATOMS: atom_id res chain seq x y z
N LYS A 1 16.93 27.38 -4.10
CA LYS A 1 17.45 27.59 -2.72
C LYS A 1 17.47 26.22 -2.06
N ASN A 2 18.65 25.72 -1.66
CA ASN A 2 18.75 24.46 -0.92
C ASN A 2 18.12 24.62 0.47
N ASN A 3 16.96 24.02 0.66
CA ASN A 3 16.34 23.96 1.98
C ASN A 3 17.08 22.87 2.79
N LYS A 4 17.77 23.27 3.86
CA LYS A 4 18.54 22.36 4.73
C LYS A 4 17.69 21.27 5.41
N LYS A 5 16.37 21.43 5.43
CA LYS A 5 15.44 20.45 5.99
C LYS A 5 15.09 19.33 4.99
N ILE A 6 15.39 19.53 3.69
CA ILE A 6 15.16 18.52 2.64
C ILE A 6 16.46 17.77 2.41
N LYS A 7 16.40 16.44 2.48
CA LYS A 7 17.52 15.54 2.23
C LYS A 7 17.19 14.62 1.08
N PHE A 8 18.01 14.61 0.05
CA PHE A 8 17.98 13.63 -1.04
C PHE A 8 18.94 12.51 -0.70
N LEU A 9 18.43 11.31 -0.55
CA LEU A 9 19.20 10.17 -0.08
C LEU A 9 19.16 9.05 -1.11
N LYS A 10 20.15 8.17 -1.08
CA LYS A 10 20.13 6.93 -1.85
C LYS A 10 19.12 5.97 -1.26
N PRO A 11 18.64 4.98 -2.03
CA PRO A 11 17.78 3.93 -1.50
C PRO A 11 18.41 3.26 -0.27
N PHE A 12 17.57 2.98 0.71
CA PHE A 12 17.98 2.29 1.95
C PHE A 12 17.86 0.78 1.80
N GLY A 13 18.57 0.06 2.64
CA GLY A 13 18.28 -1.35 2.88
C GLY A 13 16.91 -1.54 3.53
N PHE A 14 16.36 -2.74 3.39
CA PHE A 14 14.99 -3.04 3.84
C PHE A 14 14.73 -2.65 5.30
N PHE A 15 15.58 -3.03 6.23
CA PHE A 15 15.38 -2.76 7.67
C PHE A 15 15.47 -1.28 8.01
N ASP A 16 16.39 -0.55 7.38
CA ASP A 16 16.55 0.89 7.59
C ASP A 16 15.33 1.64 7.04
N TYR A 17 14.84 1.24 5.87
CA TYR A 17 13.64 1.79 5.26
C TYR A 17 12.41 1.60 6.17
N MET A 18 12.19 0.39 6.64
CA MET A 18 11.08 0.06 7.55
C MET A 18 11.15 0.86 8.86
N LYS A 19 12.36 1.03 9.40
CA LYS A 19 12.56 1.83 10.61
C LYS A 19 12.27 3.30 10.39
N LEU A 20 12.69 3.85 9.26
CA LEU A 20 12.40 5.24 8.89
C LEU A 20 10.90 5.46 8.73
N GLN A 21 10.19 4.58 8.03
CA GLN A 21 8.74 4.64 7.90
C GLN A 21 8.05 4.66 9.27
N LYS A 22 8.37 3.71 10.15
CA LYS A 22 7.79 3.62 11.50
C LYS A 22 8.08 4.83 12.39
N SER A 23 9.17 5.53 12.14
CA SER A 23 9.59 6.71 12.91
C SER A 23 9.12 8.02 12.29
N SER A 24 8.50 7.99 11.12
CA SER A 24 8.00 9.18 10.43
C SER A 24 6.62 9.60 10.95
N ILE A 25 6.32 10.89 10.82
CA ILE A 25 4.99 11.44 11.10
C ILE A 25 4.00 11.02 10.03
N ALA A 26 4.45 10.95 8.78
CA ALA A 26 3.69 10.47 7.64
C ALA A 26 4.64 9.92 6.57
N VAL A 27 4.17 8.97 5.79
CA VAL A 27 4.85 8.42 4.61
C VAL A 27 4.08 8.83 3.36
N ILE A 28 4.79 9.34 2.38
CA ILE A 28 4.22 9.76 1.09
C ILE A 28 4.88 8.92 0.01
N SER A 29 4.09 8.23 -0.80
CA SER A 29 4.61 7.31 -1.81
C SER A 29 3.68 7.20 -3.00
N ASP A 30 4.25 6.97 -4.17
CA ASP A 30 3.54 6.58 -5.40
C ASP A 30 3.55 5.05 -5.60
N SER A 31 4.19 4.30 -4.71
CA SER A 31 4.24 2.85 -4.76
C SER A 31 2.91 2.20 -4.37
N GLY A 32 2.50 1.15 -5.09
CA GLY A 32 1.33 0.35 -4.72
C GLY A 32 1.48 -0.35 -3.37
N SER A 33 2.70 -0.73 -2.98
CA SER A 33 2.97 -1.42 -1.71
C SER A 33 2.72 -0.57 -0.47
N ILE A 34 2.54 0.75 -0.62
CA ILE A 34 2.24 1.63 0.52
C ILE A 34 0.96 1.21 1.25
N SER A 35 0.01 0.60 0.57
CA SER A 35 -1.23 0.11 1.16
C SER A 35 -0.99 -1.03 2.15
N GLU A 36 -0.17 -2.00 1.75
CA GLU A 36 0.23 -3.12 2.59
C GLU A 36 1.12 -2.65 3.74
N GLU A 37 2.12 -1.81 3.43
CA GLU A 37 3.06 -1.27 4.42
C GLU A 37 2.33 -0.44 5.48
N ALA A 38 1.41 0.45 5.08
CA ALA A 38 0.61 1.26 5.98
C ALA A 38 -0.26 0.42 6.91
N SER A 39 -0.89 -0.62 6.37
CA SER A 39 -1.73 -1.53 7.14
C SER A 39 -0.92 -2.33 8.18
N TYR A 40 0.23 -2.92 7.76
CA TYR A 40 1.03 -3.75 8.66
C TYR A 40 1.81 -2.95 9.71
N LEU A 41 2.28 -1.77 9.36
CA LEU A 41 3.12 -0.95 10.23
C LEU A 41 2.34 0.13 10.97
N SER A 42 1.04 0.24 10.70
CA SER A 42 0.17 1.29 11.26
C SER A 42 0.71 2.69 10.97
N LEU A 43 0.98 2.97 9.68
CA LEU A 43 1.55 4.24 9.24
C LEU A 43 0.45 5.24 8.88
N ASN A 44 0.73 6.51 9.11
CA ASN A 44 0.02 7.58 8.43
C ASN A 44 0.57 7.66 6.99
N ALA A 45 -0.22 7.29 6.00
CA ALA A 45 0.26 7.16 4.64
C ALA A 45 -0.57 7.93 3.61
N ILE A 46 0.12 8.54 2.65
CA ILE A 46 -0.48 9.19 1.48
C ILE A 46 0.01 8.50 0.22
N SER A 47 -0.91 8.10 -0.63
CA SER A 47 -0.64 7.64 -1.98
C SER A 47 -0.77 8.79 -2.96
N LEU A 48 0.32 9.11 -3.66
CA LEU A 48 0.34 10.12 -4.73
C LEU A 48 -0.05 9.47 -6.06
N ARG A 49 -1.34 9.21 -6.23
CA ARG A 49 -1.87 8.57 -7.45
C ARG A 49 -3.24 9.12 -7.78
N ASP A 50 -3.54 9.23 -9.06
CA ASP A 50 -4.87 9.59 -9.56
C ASP A 50 -5.82 8.38 -9.57
N THR A 51 -5.27 7.15 -9.51
CA THR A 51 -6.03 5.90 -9.48
C THR A 51 -5.46 4.95 -8.45
N GLN A 52 -6.33 4.16 -7.83
CA GLN A 52 -5.93 3.17 -6.83
C GLN A 52 -6.37 1.77 -7.26
N GLU A 53 -5.42 0.85 -7.28
CA GLU A 53 -5.65 -0.55 -7.64
C GLU A 53 -6.09 -1.41 -6.44
N ARG A 54 -5.80 -0.93 -5.23
CA ARG A 54 -6.06 -1.63 -3.97
C ARG A 54 -7.27 -1.04 -3.26
N GLN A 55 -8.44 -1.48 -3.70
CA GLN A 55 -9.74 -0.98 -3.22
C GLN A 55 -9.93 -1.22 -1.72
N GLU A 56 -9.37 -2.31 -1.19
CA GLU A 56 -9.42 -2.67 0.23
C GLU A 56 -8.74 -1.62 1.13
N ALA A 57 -7.65 -1.01 0.65
CA ALA A 57 -6.97 0.06 1.40
C ALA A 57 -7.79 1.36 1.42
N MET A 58 -8.55 1.61 0.37
CA MET A 58 -9.44 2.77 0.29
C MET A 58 -10.68 2.60 1.15
N SER A 59 -11.30 1.40 1.13
CA SER A 59 -12.51 1.12 1.92
C SER A 59 -12.25 1.18 3.43
N GLU A 60 -11.05 0.79 3.87
CA GLU A 60 -10.63 0.85 5.27
C GLU A 60 -9.92 2.17 5.63
N ALA A 61 -9.79 3.09 4.68
CA ALA A 61 -9.14 4.40 4.84
C ALA A 61 -7.72 4.34 5.45
N THR A 62 -7.00 3.24 5.24
CA THR A 62 -5.62 3.07 5.74
C THR A 62 -4.60 3.92 5.01
N VAL A 63 -4.94 4.37 3.80
CA VAL A 63 -4.11 5.26 2.98
C VAL A 63 -4.99 6.37 2.42
N ILE A 64 -4.52 7.61 2.49
CA ILE A 64 -5.18 8.75 1.87
C ILE A 64 -4.62 8.94 0.46
N MET A 65 -5.50 8.97 -0.53
CA MET A 65 -5.12 9.31 -1.90
C MET A 65 -5.04 10.83 -2.07
N SER A 66 -4.04 11.31 -2.77
CA SER A 66 -3.87 12.74 -3.04
C SER A 66 -3.25 12.98 -4.40
N SER A 67 -3.69 14.03 -5.06
CA SER A 67 -3.02 14.59 -6.22
C SER A 67 -1.78 15.41 -5.81
N LEU A 68 -1.05 15.94 -6.79
CA LEU A 68 0.08 16.85 -6.58
C LEU A 68 -0.34 18.33 -6.51
N GLU A 69 -1.65 18.62 -6.52
CA GLU A 69 -2.13 19.99 -6.34
C GLU A 69 -1.83 20.44 -4.90
N GLU A 70 -1.15 21.56 -4.73
CA GLU A 70 -0.58 21.98 -3.44
C GLU A 70 -1.63 22.09 -2.33
N LYS A 71 -2.76 22.73 -2.61
CA LYS A 71 -3.82 22.96 -1.62
C LYS A 71 -4.47 21.64 -1.20
N GLU A 72 -4.77 20.78 -2.16
CA GLU A 72 -5.35 19.46 -1.90
C GLU A 72 -4.36 18.61 -1.10
N PHE A 73 -3.10 18.55 -1.56
CA PHE A 73 -2.06 17.80 -0.88
C PHE A 73 -1.88 18.23 0.59
N MET A 74 -1.82 19.54 0.85
CA MET A 74 -1.67 20.05 2.22
C MET A 74 -2.87 19.74 3.10
N ASN A 75 -4.07 19.77 2.56
CA ASN A 75 -5.28 19.36 3.28
C ASN A 75 -5.23 17.86 3.62
N ASN A 76 -4.89 17.02 2.65
CA ASN A 76 -4.77 15.58 2.81
C ASN A 76 -3.64 15.19 3.77
N LEU A 77 -2.51 15.93 3.74
CA LEU A 77 -1.42 15.73 4.68
C LEU A 77 -1.85 16.06 6.13
N ASN A 78 -2.57 17.15 6.33
CA ASN A 78 -3.09 17.50 7.65
C ASN A 78 -4.10 16.46 8.15
N LEU A 79 -4.96 15.94 7.27
CA LEU A 79 -5.88 14.86 7.59
C LEU A 79 -5.13 13.58 7.98
N CYS A 80 -4.11 13.22 7.21
CA CYS A 80 -3.25 12.06 7.44
C CYS A 80 -2.53 12.12 8.80
N ILE A 81 -1.94 13.27 9.11
CA ILE A 81 -1.20 13.48 10.38
C ILE A 81 -2.12 13.45 11.62
N LYS A 82 -3.34 13.92 11.48
CA LYS A 82 -4.33 13.80 12.57
C LYS A 82 -4.62 12.35 12.92
N GLY A 83 -4.38 11.44 11.96
CA GLY A 83 -4.54 10.02 12.13
C GLY A 83 -5.99 9.58 12.30
N MET A 84 -6.18 8.28 12.29
CA MET A 84 -7.40 7.64 12.76
C MET A 84 -7.24 7.26 14.23
N SER A 85 -8.32 7.29 15.00
CA SER A 85 -8.30 6.88 16.41
C SER A 85 -7.88 5.42 16.61
N GLU A 86 -8.10 4.59 15.59
CA GLU A 86 -7.68 3.20 15.55
C GLU A 86 -7.14 2.87 14.15
N ASN A 87 -5.88 2.40 14.10
CA ASN A 87 -5.30 1.89 12.87
C ASN A 87 -5.86 0.50 12.58
N THR A 88 -6.78 0.43 11.65
CA THR A 88 -7.40 -0.83 11.25
C THR A 88 -6.47 -1.60 10.33
N ILE A 89 -6.01 -2.78 10.75
CA ILE A 89 -5.30 -3.68 9.85
C ILE A 89 -6.32 -4.31 8.89
N ILE A 90 -6.11 -4.13 7.60
CA ILE A 90 -6.95 -4.70 6.55
C ILE A 90 -6.99 -6.23 6.71
N LEU A 91 -8.19 -6.79 6.90
CA LEU A 91 -8.37 -8.21 7.15
C LEU A 91 -7.83 -9.10 6.02
N ASP A 92 -7.91 -8.62 4.78
CA ASP A 92 -7.39 -9.36 3.63
C ASP A 92 -5.87 -9.53 3.67
N TYR A 93 -5.14 -8.58 4.24
CA TYR A 93 -3.69 -8.66 4.40
C TYR A 93 -3.26 -9.55 5.58
N LYS A 94 -4.16 -9.83 6.53
CA LYS A 94 -3.90 -10.76 7.64
C LYS A 94 -3.96 -12.23 7.26
N LYS A 95 -4.46 -12.56 6.07
CA LYS A 95 -4.66 -13.94 5.68
C LYS A 95 -3.33 -14.68 5.52
N MET A 96 -3.22 -15.79 6.23
CA MET A 96 -2.06 -16.68 6.19
C MET A 96 -2.18 -17.70 5.04
N ASN A 97 -1.08 -18.39 4.76
CA ASN A 97 -1.01 -19.49 3.79
C ASN A 97 -1.35 -19.09 2.35
N ILE A 98 -0.91 -17.90 1.94
CA ILE A 98 -1.17 -17.38 0.59
C ILE A 98 -0.61 -18.32 -0.49
N SER A 99 0.62 -18.83 -0.32
CA SER A 99 1.27 -19.74 -1.28
C SER A 99 0.46 -21.04 -1.47
N GLU A 100 -0.06 -21.63 -0.39
CA GLU A 100 -0.91 -22.81 -0.46
C GLU A 100 -2.21 -22.51 -1.22
N LYS A 101 -2.87 -21.39 -0.91
CA LYS A 101 -4.10 -20.97 -1.61
C LYS A 101 -3.85 -20.76 -3.10
N VAL A 102 -2.78 -20.07 -3.46
CA VAL A 102 -2.40 -19.86 -4.88
C VAL A 102 -2.16 -21.18 -5.57
N SER A 103 -1.40 -22.09 -4.95
CA SER A 103 -1.14 -23.42 -5.49
C SER A 103 -2.45 -24.21 -5.73
N ARG A 104 -3.37 -24.19 -4.76
CA ARG A 104 -4.68 -24.87 -4.89
C ARG A 104 -5.52 -24.28 -6.01
N ILE A 105 -5.57 -22.94 -6.12
CA ILE A 105 -6.29 -22.26 -7.20
C ILE A 105 -5.70 -22.64 -8.55
N ILE A 106 -4.39 -22.56 -8.74
CA ILE A 106 -3.74 -22.92 -10.00
C ILE A 106 -4.08 -24.36 -10.37
N ASN A 107 -3.87 -25.30 -9.45
CA ASN A 107 -4.12 -26.73 -9.74
C ASN A 107 -5.59 -27.02 -10.04
N SER A 108 -6.52 -26.35 -9.39
CA SER A 108 -7.96 -26.55 -9.65
C SER A 108 -8.39 -25.98 -11.01
N TYR A 109 -7.77 -24.89 -11.46
CA TYR A 109 -8.13 -24.22 -12.71
C TYR A 109 -7.43 -24.80 -13.96
N ILE A 110 -6.30 -25.47 -13.83
CA ILE A 110 -5.57 -26.05 -14.97
C ILE A 110 -6.46 -26.94 -15.85
N PRO A 111 -7.20 -27.92 -15.32
CA PRO A 111 -8.07 -28.75 -16.15
C PRO A 111 -9.19 -27.97 -16.83
N TYR A 112 -9.76 -27.00 -16.10
CA TYR A 112 -10.79 -26.12 -16.64
C TYR A 112 -10.26 -25.29 -17.81
N ILE A 113 -9.15 -24.60 -17.63
CA ILE A 113 -8.53 -23.76 -18.68
C ILE A 113 -8.11 -24.60 -19.89
N LYS A 114 -7.54 -25.80 -19.68
CA LYS A 114 -7.20 -26.70 -20.80
C LYS A 114 -8.44 -27.04 -21.62
N ARG A 115 -9.55 -27.41 -21.00
CA ARG A 115 -10.77 -27.81 -21.66
C ARG A 115 -11.50 -26.64 -22.31
N GLU A 116 -11.74 -25.54 -21.57
CA GLU A 116 -12.64 -24.48 -22.01
C GLU A 116 -11.93 -23.44 -22.88
N VAL A 117 -10.68 -23.10 -22.56
CA VAL A 117 -9.93 -22.04 -23.25
C VAL A 117 -9.08 -22.63 -24.38
N PHE A 118 -8.27 -23.62 -24.07
CA PHE A 118 -7.37 -24.21 -25.09
C PHE A 118 -7.99 -25.36 -25.88
N LYS A 119 -9.19 -25.80 -25.52
CA LYS A 119 -9.91 -26.95 -26.17
C LYS A 119 -9.02 -28.18 -26.35
N LYS A 120 -8.12 -28.42 -25.40
CA LYS A 120 -7.24 -29.59 -25.33
C LYS A 120 -7.92 -30.64 -24.44
N TYR A 121 -8.35 -31.74 -25.06
CA TYR A 121 -8.97 -32.88 -24.38
C TYR A 121 -7.93 -33.94 -24.04
#